data_d0b333aedb2ffba6fc60c9cdd19de4ce
#
_entry.id   d0b333aedb2ffba6fc60c9cdd19de4ce
#
_cell.length_a   1.000
_cell.length_b   1.000
_cell.length_c   1.000
_cell.angle_alpha   90.00
_cell.angle_beta   90.00
_cell.angle_gamma   90.00
#
_symmetry.space_group_name_H-M   'P 1'
#
loop_
_entity.id
_entity.type
_entity.pdbx_description
1 polymer ?
#
loop_
_entity_poly.entity_id
_entity_poly.type
_entity_poly.pdbx_seq_one_letter_code
_entity_poly.pdbx_strand_id
1 'polypeptide(L)'
;MNAARSTRLGDIVRCVSLCALFIAALPIRAAAQQDVATFFGGAATALAAHEMGHVITDVAFGVSPGLEKVSFAGIPFFAITHDPVTPTREFTISSAGFWVQHATDEVLLSRMPNLRDRHAPFLKGMFAFNVLASVGYSFAAFARVGPIERDTRGMAASANVREPIIGALILAPALFDGWRYFDPRAPLPRWGSRASKIAGVLLVIRASRQ
;
A
#
# COMPACT_ATOMS: atom_id res chain seq x y z
N MET A 1 -26.41 6.97 -40.70
CA MET A 1 -26.53 6.40 -39.35
C MET A 1 -25.52 6.97 -38.32
N ASN A 2 -25.04 8.22 -38.44
CA ASN A 2 -23.98 8.78 -37.53
C ASN A 2 -24.42 9.92 -36.61
N ALA A 3 -25.70 10.36 -36.67
CA ALA A 3 -26.17 11.49 -35.86
C ALA A 3 -26.53 11.12 -34.40
N ALA A 4 -26.94 9.86 -34.14
CA ALA A 4 -27.39 9.44 -32.80
C ALA A 4 -26.24 9.12 -31.80
N ARG A 5 -25.00 9.00 -32.28
CA ARG A 5 -23.83 8.77 -31.39
C ARG A 5 -23.24 10.07 -30.84
N SER A 6 -23.38 11.17 -31.59
CA SER A 6 -22.83 12.47 -31.17
C SER A 6 -23.61 13.10 -30.01
N THR A 7 -24.93 12.90 -29.96
CA THR A 7 -25.79 13.43 -28.90
C THR A 7 -25.50 12.79 -27.54
N ARG A 8 -25.27 11.47 -27.47
CA ARG A 8 -24.99 10.77 -26.21
C ARG A 8 -23.65 11.17 -25.56
N LEU A 9 -22.62 11.41 -26.37
CA LEU A 9 -21.31 11.83 -25.85
C LEU A 9 -21.38 13.27 -25.28
N GLY A 10 -22.11 14.17 -25.93
CA GLY A 10 -22.36 15.53 -25.46
C GLY A 10 -23.14 15.59 -24.16
N ASP A 11 -24.12 14.70 -24.00
CA ASP A 11 -24.90 14.62 -22.76
C ASP A 11 -24.10 14.03 -21.60
N ILE A 12 -23.26 13.03 -21.82
CA ILE A 12 -22.34 12.49 -20.82
C ILE A 12 -21.34 13.56 -20.36
N VAL A 13 -20.74 14.29 -21.30
CA VAL A 13 -19.78 15.37 -20.98
C VAL A 13 -20.48 16.47 -20.17
N ARG A 14 -21.70 16.85 -20.52
CA ARG A 14 -22.48 17.84 -19.77
C ARG A 14 -22.84 17.34 -18.37
N CYS A 15 -23.27 16.08 -18.22
CA CYS A 15 -23.54 15.50 -16.88
C CYS A 15 -22.29 15.45 -16.02
N VAL A 16 -21.16 15.02 -16.57
CA VAL A 16 -19.88 14.98 -15.82
C VAL A 16 -19.43 16.39 -15.45
N SER A 17 -19.55 17.37 -16.36
CA SER A 17 -19.20 18.76 -16.06
C SER A 17 -20.14 19.39 -15.02
N LEU A 18 -21.45 19.09 -15.07
CA LEU A 18 -22.40 19.56 -14.06
C LEU A 18 -22.15 18.92 -12.71
N CYS A 19 -21.85 17.62 -12.64
CA CYS A 19 -21.46 16.95 -11.41
C CYS A 19 -20.15 17.52 -10.83
N ALA A 20 -19.16 17.79 -11.67
CA ALA A 20 -17.91 18.41 -11.27
C ALA A 20 -18.12 19.85 -10.76
N LEU A 21 -18.98 20.64 -11.41
CA LEU A 21 -19.36 21.98 -10.95
C LEU A 21 -20.16 21.93 -9.65
N PHE A 22 -21.05 20.96 -9.49
CA PHE A 22 -21.83 20.80 -8.26
C PHE A 22 -20.94 20.40 -7.07
N ILE A 23 -19.96 19.54 -7.27
CA ILE A 23 -18.95 19.17 -6.27
C ILE A 23 -18.08 20.38 -5.92
N ALA A 24 -17.68 21.19 -6.92
CA ALA A 24 -16.89 22.41 -6.72
C ALA A 24 -17.70 23.55 -6.06
N ALA A 25 -19.01 23.58 -6.23
CA ALA A 25 -19.91 24.60 -5.68
C ALA A 25 -20.43 24.28 -4.25
N LEU A 26 -20.16 23.07 -3.72
CA LEU A 26 -20.47 22.78 -2.33
C LEU A 26 -19.58 23.66 -1.44
N PRO A 27 -20.15 24.40 -0.47
CA PRO A 27 -19.35 25.19 0.49
C PRO A 27 -18.66 24.20 1.45
N ILE A 28 -17.62 23.55 0.97
CA ILE A 28 -16.74 22.73 1.80
C ILE A 28 -16.03 23.74 2.71
N ARG A 29 -16.26 23.69 4.00
CA ARG A 29 -15.59 24.55 4.96
C ARG A 29 -14.08 24.38 4.74
N ALA A 30 -13.34 25.48 4.75
CA ALA A 30 -11.88 25.46 4.53
C ALA A 30 -11.15 24.44 5.42
N ALA A 31 -11.64 24.24 6.65
CA ALA A 31 -11.16 23.20 7.56
C ALA A 31 -11.33 21.77 7.02
N ALA A 32 -12.46 21.45 6.39
CA ALA A 32 -12.68 20.12 5.82
C ALA A 32 -11.78 19.87 4.60
N GLN A 33 -11.54 20.89 3.77
CA GLN A 33 -10.60 20.80 2.64
C GLN A 33 -9.16 20.59 3.14
N GLN A 34 -8.77 21.29 4.20
CA GLN A 34 -7.46 21.11 4.82
C GLN A 34 -7.29 19.71 5.39
N ASP A 35 -8.32 19.13 6.02
CA ASP A 35 -8.29 17.77 6.55
C ASP A 35 -8.14 16.74 5.43
N VAL A 36 -8.86 16.91 4.32
CA VAL A 36 -8.75 16.05 3.14
C VAL A 36 -7.33 16.13 2.54
N ALA A 37 -6.81 17.34 2.34
CA ALA A 37 -5.45 17.52 1.83
C ALA A 37 -4.39 16.91 2.77
N THR A 38 -4.57 17.09 4.08
CA THR A 38 -3.69 16.54 5.11
C THR A 38 -3.75 15.00 5.14
N PHE A 39 -4.95 14.41 4.96
CA PHE A 39 -5.13 12.96 4.84
C PHE A 39 -4.36 12.40 3.63
N PHE A 40 -4.55 13.00 2.46
CA PHE A 40 -3.82 12.57 1.26
C PHE A 40 -2.31 12.83 1.35
N GLY A 41 -1.89 13.89 2.05
CA GLY A 41 -0.49 14.12 2.39
C GLY A 41 0.09 12.98 3.24
N GLY A 42 -0.67 12.49 4.21
CA GLY A 42 -0.30 11.30 5.00
C GLY A 42 -0.19 10.05 4.14
N ALA A 43 -1.15 9.80 3.26
CA ALA A 43 -1.13 8.65 2.34
C ALA A 43 0.09 8.71 1.38
N ALA A 44 0.37 9.88 0.83
CA ALA A 44 1.55 10.09 -0.03
C ALA A 44 2.87 9.87 0.73
N THR A 45 2.93 10.30 2.00
CA THR A 45 4.09 10.06 2.86
C THR A 45 4.29 8.58 3.13
N ALA A 46 3.22 7.82 3.36
CA ALA A 46 3.29 6.37 3.56
C ALA A 46 3.74 5.65 2.29
N LEU A 47 3.26 6.06 1.11
CA LEU A 47 3.78 5.56 -0.18
C LEU A 47 5.28 5.85 -0.30
N ALA A 48 5.70 7.09 -0.09
CA ALA A 48 7.13 7.46 -0.17
C ALA A 48 7.98 6.65 0.83
N ALA A 49 7.47 6.38 2.03
CA ALA A 49 8.15 5.57 3.02
C ALA A 49 8.26 4.09 2.59
N HIS A 50 7.22 3.54 1.94
CA HIS A 50 7.25 2.20 1.35
C HIS A 50 8.37 2.09 0.30
N GLU A 51 8.37 2.97 -0.68
CA GLU A 51 9.38 2.99 -1.74
C GLU A 51 10.79 3.23 -1.19
N MET A 52 10.91 4.08 -0.17
CA MET A 52 12.19 4.33 0.49
C MET A 52 12.72 3.07 1.20
N GLY A 53 11.84 2.17 1.65
CA GLY A 53 12.22 0.86 2.16
C GLY A 53 13.04 0.06 1.14
N HIS A 54 12.61 0.00 -0.11
CA HIS A 54 13.35 -0.65 -1.21
C HIS A 54 14.69 0.04 -1.46
N VAL A 55 14.68 1.36 -1.62
CA VAL A 55 15.89 2.16 -1.89
C VAL A 55 16.95 1.98 -0.79
N ILE A 56 16.55 2.06 0.50
CA ILE A 56 17.48 1.89 1.61
C ILE A 56 18.06 0.47 1.62
N THR A 57 17.26 -0.54 1.32
CA THR A 57 17.70 -1.92 1.30
C THR A 57 18.64 -2.21 0.13
N ASP A 58 18.36 -1.66 -1.06
CA ASP A 58 19.26 -1.71 -2.21
C ASP A 58 20.63 -1.13 -1.87
N VAL A 59 20.65 0.10 -1.34
CA VAL A 59 21.89 0.78 -0.95
C VAL A 59 22.63 -0.02 0.13
N ALA A 60 21.93 -0.59 1.11
CA ALA A 60 22.52 -1.40 2.17
C ALA A 60 23.18 -2.68 1.63
N PHE A 61 22.69 -3.21 0.52
CA PHE A 61 23.31 -4.35 -0.19
C PHE A 61 24.33 -3.95 -1.25
N GLY A 62 24.61 -2.65 -1.41
CA GLY A 62 25.56 -2.14 -2.40
C GLY A 62 25.03 -2.23 -3.83
N VAL A 63 23.70 -2.22 -4.00
CA VAL A 63 23.02 -2.25 -5.29
C VAL A 63 22.49 -0.85 -5.59
N SER A 64 22.57 -0.43 -6.86
CA SER A 64 22.05 0.87 -7.28
C SER A 64 20.56 0.78 -7.57
N PRO A 65 19.69 1.53 -6.84
CA PRO A 65 18.28 1.57 -7.16
C PRO A 65 18.04 2.30 -8.49
N GLY A 66 17.18 1.74 -9.32
CA GLY A 66 16.64 2.34 -10.53
C GLY A 66 15.20 2.76 -10.37
N LEU A 67 14.68 3.51 -11.33
CA LEU A 67 13.26 3.89 -11.39
C LEU A 67 12.72 3.54 -12.77
N GLU A 68 11.74 2.67 -12.83
CA GLU A 68 11.09 2.25 -14.07
C GLU A 68 9.63 2.69 -14.11
N LYS A 69 9.17 3.13 -15.30
CA LYS A 69 7.75 3.42 -15.52
C LYS A 69 7.02 2.13 -15.83
N VAL A 70 6.06 1.81 -14.99
CA VAL A 70 5.17 0.67 -15.18
C VAL A 70 3.73 1.13 -15.35
N SER A 71 2.88 0.28 -15.88
CA SER A 71 1.44 0.58 -15.98
C SER A 71 0.60 -0.62 -15.60
N PHE A 72 -0.52 -0.37 -14.94
CA PHE A 72 -1.51 -1.39 -14.67
C PHE A 72 -2.90 -0.85 -15.00
N ALA A 73 -3.64 -1.59 -15.83
CA ALA A 73 -4.97 -1.20 -16.29
C ALA A 73 -5.04 0.24 -16.89
N GLY A 74 -3.96 0.69 -17.55
CA GLY A 74 -3.86 2.02 -18.14
C GLY A 74 -3.49 3.13 -17.16
N ILE A 75 -3.29 2.81 -15.87
CA ILE A 75 -2.83 3.77 -14.86
C ILE A 75 -1.30 3.72 -14.82
N PRO A 76 -0.61 4.86 -15.03
CA PRO A 76 0.84 4.90 -14.95
C PRO A 76 1.30 4.85 -13.48
N PHE A 77 2.29 4.02 -13.23
CA PHE A 77 3.00 3.90 -11.96
C PHE A 77 4.50 3.97 -12.18
N PHE A 78 5.24 3.82 -11.10
CA PHE A 78 6.68 3.58 -11.12
C PHE A 78 7.00 2.38 -10.22
N ALA A 79 8.10 1.72 -10.52
CA ALA A 79 8.67 0.67 -9.67
C ALA A 79 10.11 1.04 -9.35
N ILE A 80 10.55 0.75 -8.14
CA ILE A 80 11.98 0.73 -7.81
C ILE A 80 12.52 -0.59 -8.36
N THR A 81 13.59 -0.49 -9.14
CA THR A 81 14.24 -1.63 -9.78
C THR A 81 15.71 -1.65 -9.39
N HIS A 82 16.37 -2.77 -9.58
CA HIS A 82 17.80 -2.95 -9.32
C HIS A 82 18.38 -4.05 -10.18
N ASP A 83 19.70 -4.10 -10.27
CA ASP A 83 20.39 -5.20 -10.94
C ASP A 83 20.13 -6.54 -10.23
N PRO A 84 20.20 -7.68 -10.95
CA PRO A 84 19.96 -8.99 -10.37
C PRO A 84 20.84 -9.26 -9.16
N VAL A 85 20.22 -9.71 -8.08
CA VAL A 85 20.87 -10.06 -6.81
C VAL A 85 20.62 -11.53 -6.45
N THR A 86 21.20 -12.00 -5.35
CA THR A 86 20.90 -13.34 -4.84
C THR A 86 19.44 -13.43 -4.37
N PRO A 87 18.80 -14.62 -4.42
CA PRO A 87 17.41 -14.78 -3.99
C PRO A 87 17.13 -14.24 -2.58
N THR A 88 18.08 -14.41 -1.66
CA THR A 88 17.97 -13.88 -0.29
C THR A 88 17.90 -12.35 -0.25
N ARG A 89 18.75 -11.66 -1.01
CA ARG A 89 18.73 -10.21 -1.09
C ARG A 89 17.47 -9.73 -1.79
N GLU A 90 17.07 -10.38 -2.88
CA GLU A 90 15.84 -10.11 -3.61
C GLU A 90 14.62 -10.19 -2.69
N PHE A 91 14.48 -11.25 -1.87
CA PHE A 91 13.39 -11.36 -0.92
C PHE A 91 13.37 -10.20 0.07
N THR A 92 14.55 -9.82 0.57
CA THR A 92 14.68 -8.73 1.54
C THR A 92 14.32 -7.38 0.93
N ILE A 93 14.82 -7.09 -0.29
CA ILE A 93 14.51 -5.86 -1.03
C ILE A 93 13.01 -5.81 -1.34
N SER A 94 12.47 -6.82 -2.02
CA SER A 94 11.05 -6.87 -2.40
C SER A 94 10.09 -6.81 -1.20
N SER A 95 10.50 -7.26 0.00
CA SER A 95 9.66 -7.17 1.19
C SER A 95 9.80 -5.88 1.98
N ALA A 96 10.81 -5.06 1.70
CA ALA A 96 11.20 -3.92 2.53
C ALA A 96 10.07 -2.88 2.70
N GLY A 97 9.36 -2.56 1.63
CA GLY A 97 8.22 -1.64 1.66
C GLY A 97 7.13 -2.09 2.63
N PHE A 98 6.79 -3.38 2.64
CA PHE A 98 5.79 -3.94 3.57
C PHE A 98 6.27 -3.89 5.03
N TRP A 99 7.55 -4.09 5.28
CA TRP A 99 8.10 -3.96 6.64
C TRP A 99 7.99 -2.55 7.17
N VAL A 100 8.28 -1.56 6.33
CA VAL A 100 8.09 -0.15 6.69
C VAL A 100 6.63 0.13 7.03
N GLN A 101 5.68 -0.35 6.20
CA GLN A 101 4.24 -0.20 6.46
C GLN A 101 3.83 -0.84 7.78
N HIS A 102 4.16 -2.12 7.99
CA HIS A 102 3.77 -2.85 9.19
C HIS A 102 4.41 -2.32 10.47
N ALA A 103 5.66 -1.86 10.40
CA ALA A 103 6.33 -1.22 11.52
C ALA A 103 5.67 0.14 11.86
N THR A 104 5.35 0.93 10.84
CA THR A 104 4.64 2.21 10.99
C THR A 104 3.28 2.00 11.65
N ASP A 105 2.49 1.04 11.17
CA ASP A 105 1.18 0.72 11.73
C ASP A 105 1.28 0.23 13.18
N GLU A 106 2.28 -0.59 13.52
CA GLU A 106 2.49 -1.02 14.90
C GLU A 106 2.82 0.15 15.81
N VAL A 107 3.68 1.07 15.37
CA VAL A 107 4.02 2.28 16.13
C VAL A 107 2.77 3.17 16.31
N LEU A 108 2.03 3.43 15.23
CA LEU A 108 0.82 4.26 15.27
C LEU A 108 -0.22 3.69 16.22
N LEU A 109 -0.58 2.42 16.07
CA LEU A 109 -1.63 1.78 16.87
C LEU A 109 -1.19 1.48 18.31
N SER A 110 0.10 1.41 18.58
CA SER A 110 0.62 1.27 19.95
C SER A 110 0.71 2.60 20.68
N ARG A 111 1.12 3.68 19.98
CA ARG A 111 1.23 5.03 20.56
C ARG A 111 -0.11 5.76 20.61
N MET A 112 -1.00 5.45 19.68
CA MET A 112 -2.32 6.06 19.52
C MET A 112 -3.42 5.00 19.34
N PRO A 113 -3.73 4.19 20.35
CA PRO A 113 -4.72 3.11 20.23
C PRO A 113 -6.11 3.64 19.82
N ASN A 114 -6.45 4.87 20.18
CA ASN A 114 -7.71 5.52 19.81
C ASN A 114 -7.56 6.45 18.58
N LEU A 115 -6.69 6.11 17.63
CA LEU A 115 -6.43 6.92 16.43
C LEU A 115 -7.73 7.24 15.68
N ARG A 116 -8.68 6.31 15.64
CA ARG A 116 -9.99 6.50 15.00
C ARG A 116 -10.72 7.74 15.51
N ASP A 117 -10.71 7.93 16.82
CA ASP A 117 -11.48 8.99 17.51
C ASP A 117 -10.69 10.31 17.60
N ARG A 118 -9.40 10.32 17.21
CA ARG A 118 -8.58 11.52 17.21
C ARG A 118 -8.77 12.33 15.93
N HIS A 119 -8.68 13.64 16.04
CA HIS A 119 -8.50 14.52 14.89
C HIS A 119 -7.04 14.48 14.46
N ALA A 120 -6.70 13.53 13.60
CA ALA A 120 -5.34 13.28 13.11
C ALA A 120 -5.37 12.83 11.65
N PRO A 121 -5.84 13.68 10.71
CA PRO A 121 -6.06 13.30 9.33
C PRO A 121 -4.79 12.76 8.65
N PHE A 122 -3.62 13.36 8.91
CA PHE A 122 -2.35 12.88 8.37
C PHE A 122 -2.04 11.44 8.76
N LEU A 123 -2.11 11.12 10.05
CA LEU A 123 -1.82 9.76 10.54
C LEU A 123 -2.87 8.74 10.08
N LYS A 124 -4.13 9.17 9.96
CA LYS A 124 -5.21 8.35 9.38
C LYS A 124 -4.95 8.08 7.90
N GLY A 125 -4.43 9.05 7.15
CA GLY A 125 -4.02 8.89 5.77
C GLY A 125 -2.88 7.89 5.60
N MET A 126 -1.84 7.99 6.43
CA MET A 126 -0.75 7.00 6.45
C MET A 126 -1.27 5.58 6.73
N PHE A 127 -2.04 5.42 7.79
CA PHE A 127 -2.62 4.14 8.18
C PHE A 127 -3.52 3.55 7.08
N ALA A 128 -4.41 4.37 6.52
CA ALA A 128 -5.29 3.95 5.45
C ALA A 128 -4.52 3.48 4.21
N PHE A 129 -3.46 4.20 3.81
CA PHE A 129 -2.60 3.79 2.71
C PHE A 129 -1.96 2.42 3.00
N ASN A 130 -1.33 2.25 4.17
CA ASN A 130 -0.64 1.01 4.52
C ASN A 130 -1.57 -0.21 4.46
N VAL A 131 -2.78 -0.09 5.05
CA VAL A 131 -3.75 -1.18 5.02
C VAL A 131 -4.27 -1.44 3.62
N LEU A 132 -4.67 -0.39 2.88
CA LEU A 132 -5.24 -0.54 1.54
C LEU A 132 -4.20 -1.02 0.52
N ALA A 133 -2.97 -0.56 0.59
CA ALA A 133 -1.87 -1.06 -0.24
C ALA A 133 -1.63 -2.56 0.02
N SER A 134 -1.53 -2.97 1.29
CA SER A 134 -1.37 -4.38 1.65
C SER A 134 -2.51 -5.25 1.15
N VAL A 135 -3.77 -4.77 1.23
CA VAL A 135 -4.94 -5.46 0.67
C VAL A 135 -4.85 -5.53 -0.86
N GLY A 136 -4.49 -4.43 -1.52
CA GLY A 136 -4.35 -4.36 -2.99
C GLY A 136 -3.27 -5.30 -3.52
N TYR A 137 -2.09 -5.31 -2.92
CA TYR A 137 -1.01 -6.24 -3.26
C TYR A 137 -1.39 -7.70 -3.00
N SER A 138 -2.11 -7.97 -1.91
CA SER A 138 -2.60 -9.32 -1.62
C SER A 138 -3.62 -9.78 -2.64
N PHE A 139 -4.55 -8.92 -3.06
CA PHE A 139 -5.48 -9.21 -4.14
C PHE A 139 -4.76 -9.49 -5.45
N ALA A 140 -3.78 -8.66 -5.83
CA ALA A 140 -2.97 -8.86 -7.02
C ALA A 140 -2.22 -10.20 -6.97
N ALA A 141 -1.68 -10.58 -5.80
CA ALA A 141 -1.00 -11.85 -5.59
C ALA A 141 -1.93 -13.06 -5.69
N PHE A 142 -3.16 -12.98 -5.14
CA PHE A 142 -4.15 -14.05 -5.26
C PHE A 142 -4.65 -14.22 -6.69
N ALA A 143 -4.94 -13.13 -7.37
CA ALA A 143 -5.40 -13.13 -8.75
C ALA A 143 -4.25 -13.32 -9.77
N ARG A 144 -3.00 -13.17 -9.35
CA ARG A 144 -1.80 -13.20 -10.19
C ARG A 144 -1.85 -12.16 -11.31
N VAL A 145 -2.34 -10.96 -10.99
CA VAL A 145 -2.46 -9.82 -11.91
C VAL A 145 -1.56 -8.68 -11.49
N GLY A 146 -1.29 -7.76 -12.41
CA GLY A 146 -0.46 -6.57 -12.16
C GLY A 146 0.89 -6.61 -12.87
N PRO A 147 1.71 -5.57 -12.68
CA PRO A 147 3.04 -5.46 -13.28
C PRO A 147 3.95 -6.63 -12.90
N ILE A 148 4.93 -6.90 -13.76
CA ILE A 148 5.93 -7.95 -13.52
C ILE A 148 6.81 -7.58 -12.32
N GLU A 149 7.06 -6.31 -12.13
CA GLU A 149 7.95 -5.71 -11.14
C GLU A 149 7.33 -5.63 -9.75
N ARG A 150 6.10 -6.13 -9.55
CA ARG A 150 5.44 -6.05 -8.24
C ARG A 150 6.17 -6.85 -7.16
N ASP A 151 6.26 -6.29 -5.99
CA ASP A 151 6.99 -6.84 -4.83
C ASP A 151 6.59 -8.27 -4.47
N THR A 152 5.28 -8.57 -4.47
CA THR A 152 4.77 -9.90 -4.13
C THR A 152 5.30 -10.99 -5.07
N ARG A 153 5.57 -10.64 -6.32
CA ARG A 153 6.15 -11.54 -7.29
C ARG A 153 7.65 -11.74 -7.04
N GLY A 154 8.40 -10.67 -6.78
CA GLY A 154 9.81 -10.73 -6.38
C GLY A 154 9.99 -11.61 -5.14
N MET A 155 9.19 -11.36 -4.09
CA MET A 155 9.18 -12.19 -2.88
C MET A 155 8.86 -13.66 -3.17
N ALA A 156 7.85 -13.95 -3.99
CA ALA A 156 7.44 -15.31 -4.30
C ALA A 156 8.50 -16.08 -5.10
N ALA A 157 9.06 -15.44 -6.12
CA ALA A 157 10.10 -16.01 -6.96
C ALA A 157 11.37 -16.31 -6.17
N SER A 158 11.82 -15.36 -5.34
CA SER A 158 13.03 -15.49 -4.54
C SER A 158 12.91 -16.53 -3.43
N ALA A 159 11.72 -16.68 -2.83
CA ALA A 159 11.45 -17.69 -1.81
C ALA A 159 11.05 -19.07 -2.38
N ASN A 160 10.93 -19.18 -3.71
CA ASN A 160 10.44 -20.40 -4.39
C ASN A 160 9.07 -20.87 -3.86
N VAL A 161 8.14 -19.93 -3.65
CA VAL A 161 6.78 -20.21 -3.21
C VAL A 161 5.74 -19.66 -4.17
N ARG A 162 4.50 -20.12 -4.06
CA ARG A 162 3.40 -19.56 -4.85
C ARG A 162 3.05 -18.15 -4.34
N GLU A 163 2.86 -17.21 -5.25
CA GLU A 163 2.57 -15.80 -4.92
C GLU A 163 1.35 -15.60 -3.98
N PRO A 164 0.25 -16.38 -4.06
CA PRO A 164 -0.82 -16.30 -3.07
C PRO A 164 -0.39 -16.53 -1.62
N ILE A 165 0.69 -17.26 -1.37
CA ILE A 165 1.24 -17.44 -0.01
C ILE A 165 1.80 -16.11 0.49
N ILE A 166 2.51 -15.38 -0.37
CA ILE A 166 3.01 -14.04 -0.05
C ILE A 166 1.84 -13.07 0.18
N GLY A 167 0.81 -13.14 -0.69
CA GLY A 167 -0.41 -12.36 -0.50
C GLY A 167 -1.04 -12.58 0.88
N ALA A 168 -1.17 -13.84 1.33
CA ALA A 168 -1.70 -14.16 2.65
C ALA A 168 -0.82 -13.64 3.79
N LEU A 169 0.52 -13.71 3.61
CA LEU A 169 1.50 -13.21 4.58
C LEU A 169 1.37 -11.69 4.80
N ILE A 170 1.15 -10.94 3.72
CA ILE A 170 0.99 -9.48 3.78
C ILE A 170 -0.40 -9.09 4.28
N LEU A 171 -1.43 -9.85 3.89
CA LEU A 171 -2.81 -9.55 4.24
C LEU A 171 -3.09 -9.72 5.73
N ALA A 172 -2.53 -10.76 6.36
CA ALA A 172 -2.84 -11.08 7.75
C ALA A 172 -2.58 -9.92 8.72
N PRO A 173 -1.38 -9.29 8.77
CA PRO A 173 -1.15 -8.14 9.64
C PRO A 173 -2.05 -6.95 9.29
N ALA A 174 -2.32 -6.68 8.00
CA ALA A 174 -3.16 -5.57 7.58
C ALA A 174 -4.61 -5.72 8.06
N LEU A 175 -5.18 -6.93 7.98
CA LEU A 175 -6.53 -7.20 8.50
C LEU A 175 -6.61 -7.04 10.01
N PHE A 176 -5.63 -7.55 10.75
CA PHE A 176 -5.59 -7.39 12.19
C PHE A 176 -5.34 -5.93 12.61
N ASP A 177 -4.52 -5.17 11.88
CA ASP A 177 -4.34 -3.74 12.13
C ASP A 177 -5.62 -2.97 11.82
N GLY A 178 -6.32 -3.27 10.72
CA GLY A 178 -7.62 -2.72 10.42
C GLY A 178 -8.63 -3.02 11.54
N TRP A 179 -8.71 -4.26 12.00
CA TRP A 179 -9.57 -4.61 13.13
C TRP A 179 -9.19 -3.86 14.40
N ARG A 180 -7.91 -3.80 14.75
CA ARG A 180 -7.37 -3.07 15.89
C ARG A 180 -7.70 -1.56 15.85
N TYR A 181 -7.76 -0.98 14.66
CA TYR A 181 -8.16 0.42 14.47
C TYR A 181 -9.62 0.65 14.86
N PHE A 182 -10.52 -0.30 14.56
CA PHE A 182 -11.94 -0.21 14.89
C PHE A 182 -12.26 -0.66 16.31
N ASP A 183 -11.51 -1.63 16.85
CA ASP A 183 -11.66 -2.16 18.21
C ASP A 183 -10.30 -2.24 18.92
N PRO A 184 -9.79 -1.11 19.43
CA PRO A 184 -8.47 -1.05 20.04
C PRO A 184 -8.36 -1.79 21.37
N ARG A 185 -9.50 -2.15 21.99
CA ARG A 185 -9.53 -2.85 23.29
C ARG A 185 -9.51 -4.37 23.14
N ALA A 186 -9.92 -4.90 21.99
CA ALA A 186 -9.93 -6.33 21.76
C ALA A 186 -8.50 -6.91 21.82
N PRO A 187 -8.27 -7.95 22.60
CA PRO A 187 -6.94 -8.58 22.68
C PRO A 187 -6.59 -9.34 21.41
N LEU A 188 -7.56 -9.98 20.77
CA LEU A 188 -7.34 -10.83 19.60
C LEU A 188 -6.69 -10.08 18.42
N PRO A 189 -7.21 -8.95 17.92
CA PRO A 189 -6.55 -8.24 16.82
C PRO A 189 -5.17 -7.69 17.21
N ARG A 190 -4.97 -7.29 18.47
CA ARG A 190 -3.68 -6.81 18.95
C ARG A 190 -2.61 -7.90 18.89
N TRP A 191 -2.91 -9.06 19.41
CA TRP A 191 -1.97 -10.18 19.40
C TRP A 191 -1.85 -10.81 18.02
N GLY A 192 -2.94 -10.90 17.25
CA GLY A 192 -2.94 -11.38 15.87
C GLY A 192 -2.05 -10.52 14.97
N SER A 193 -2.16 -9.18 15.06
CA SER A 193 -1.29 -8.26 14.33
C SER A 193 0.19 -8.48 14.67
N ARG A 194 0.53 -8.52 15.95
CA ARG A 194 1.93 -8.72 16.38
C ARG A 194 2.47 -10.08 16.00
N ALA A 195 1.70 -11.12 16.22
CA ALA A 195 2.12 -12.49 15.88
C ALA A 195 2.34 -12.66 14.38
N SER A 196 1.46 -12.11 13.53
CA SER A 196 1.62 -12.18 12.07
C SER A 196 2.84 -11.39 11.59
N LYS A 197 3.13 -10.22 12.17
CA LYS A 197 4.33 -9.44 11.87
C LYS A 197 5.60 -10.19 12.30
N ILE A 198 5.62 -10.77 13.51
CA ILE A 198 6.75 -11.57 13.99
C ILE A 198 6.97 -12.80 13.09
N ALA A 199 5.91 -13.51 12.71
CA ALA A 199 6.01 -14.64 11.80
C ALA A 199 6.63 -14.22 10.45
N GLY A 200 6.24 -13.07 9.92
CA GLY A 200 6.84 -12.50 8.72
C GLY A 200 8.35 -12.22 8.90
N VAL A 201 8.75 -11.55 9.99
CA VAL A 201 10.18 -11.29 10.27
C VAL A 201 10.97 -12.60 10.35
N LEU A 202 10.43 -13.61 11.01
CA LEU A 202 11.10 -14.92 11.11
C LEU A 202 11.27 -15.59 9.75
N LEU A 203 10.31 -15.40 8.83
CA LEU A 203 10.44 -15.89 7.46
C LEU A 203 11.55 -15.16 6.68
N VAL A 204 11.67 -13.84 6.83
CA VAL A 204 12.79 -13.08 6.24
C VAL A 204 14.13 -13.59 6.75
N ILE A 205 14.27 -13.71 8.08
CA ILE A 205 15.51 -14.21 8.70
C ILE A 205 15.83 -15.64 8.23
N ARG A 206 14.83 -16.50 8.07
CA ARG A 206 15.04 -17.85 7.57
C ARG A 206 15.48 -17.83 6.09
N ALA A 207 14.83 -17.04 5.26
CA ALA A 207 15.21 -16.88 3.86
C ALA A 207 16.62 -16.31 3.70
N SER A 208 17.04 -15.44 4.62
CA SER A 208 18.40 -14.85 4.61
C SER A 208 19.53 -15.79 5.03
N ARG A 209 19.24 -17.00 5.47
CA ARG A 209 20.22 -18.00 5.88
C ARG A 209 20.40 -19.16 4.89
N GLN A 210 19.63 -19.17 3.81
CA GLN A 210 19.72 -20.13 2.70
C GLN A 210 20.50 -19.57 1.54
#